data_dcd0c674f721981346eac98ac69a10fa
#
_entry.id   dcd0c674f721981346eac98ac69a10fa
#
_cell.length_a   1.000
_cell.length_b   1.000
_cell.length_c   1.000
_cell.angle_alpha   90.00
_cell.angle_beta   90.00
_cell.angle_gamma   90.00
#
_symmetry.space_group_name_H-M   'P 1'
#
loop_
_entity.id
_entity.type
_entity.pdbx_description
1 polymer ?
#
loop_
_entity_poly.entity_id
_entity_poly.type
_entity_poly.pdbx_seq_one_letter_code
_entity_poly.pdbx_strand_id
1 'polypeptide(L)'
;YELPSNLDIRQAPIAEPTAVALHAVELGEEALKQPLDQSRVLIIGGGAIGLLCALILEKYKKCKEIVLVDPNEKRLKVCGDHLNSKTLKPDNITIKDSSFDMVFDTVGLEITRQNSIKSVNPGGVIIHIGLTQPSGTFNFRKATLQEITFVGTYCYTNKDFENTLKLLSSHTLGKLEWIEYRELSKGAEAFKQIHDGTCSAPKIILIP
;
A
#
# COMPACT_ATOMS: atom_id res chain seq x y z
N TYR A 1 15.82 -17.41 -5.30
CA TYR A 1 14.83 -17.61 -6.36
C TYR A 1 15.46 -17.25 -7.70
N GLU A 2 15.13 -18.01 -8.74
CA GLU A 2 15.48 -17.70 -10.11
C GLU A 2 14.48 -16.68 -10.67
N LEU A 3 14.99 -15.66 -11.36
CA LEU A 3 14.11 -14.64 -11.98
C LEU A 3 13.48 -15.22 -13.25
N PRO A 4 12.15 -15.02 -13.44
CA PRO A 4 11.51 -15.37 -14.70
C PRO A 4 12.19 -14.68 -15.88
N SER A 5 12.43 -15.43 -16.98
CA SER A 5 13.18 -14.96 -18.15
C SER A 5 12.56 -13.75 -18.86
N ASN A 6 11.26 -13.52 -18.66
CA ASN A 6 10.51 -12.40 -19.23
C ASN A 6 10.36 -11.21 -18.26
N LEU A 7 10.95 -11.26 -17.05
CA LEU A 7 10.99 -10.14 -16.13
C LEU A 7 12.24 -9.29 -16.42
N ASP A 8 12.06 -8.01 -16.69
CA ASP A 8 13.17 -7.06 -16.84
C ASP A 8 14.00 -7.01 -15.54
N ILE A 9 15.29 -7.27 -15.65
CA ILE A 9 16.23 -7.24 -14.52
C ILE A 9 16.20 -5.90 -13.79
N ARG A 10 15.94 -4.80 -14.46
CA ARG A 10 15.81 -3.47 -13.86
C ARG A 10 14.57 -3.35 -12.97
N GLN A 11 13.54 -4.14 -13.24
CA GLN A 11 12.31 -4.21 -12.44
C GLN A 11 12.40 -5.27 -11.34
N ALA A 12 13.36 -6.19 -11.39
CA ALA A 12 13.49 -7.25 -10.40
C ALA A 12 13.52 -6.74 -8.93
N PRO A 13 14.15 -5.60 -8.60
CA PRO A 13 14.15 -5.09 -7.21
C PRO A 13 12.77 -4.72 -6.66
N ILE A 14 11.73 -4.61 -7.52
CA ILE A 14 10.36 -4.36 -7.05
C ILE A 14 9.71 -5.63 -6.47
N ALA A 15 10.28 -6.81 -6.71
CA ALA A 15 9.70 -8.06 -6.24
C ALA A 15 9.59 -8.10 -4.70
N GLU A 16 10.61 -7.60 -3.99
CA GLU A 16 10.60 -7.57 -2.53
C GLU A 16 9.43 -6.74 -1.98
N PRO A 17 9.28 -5.43 -2.28
CA PRO A 17 8.16 -4.67 -1.75
C PRO A 17 6.80 -5.12 -2.31
N THR A 18 6.76 -5.75 -3.48
CA THR A 18 5.51 -6.33 -4.00
C THR A 18 5.09 -7.54 -3.18
N ALA A 19 6.04 -8.37 -2.72
CA ALA A 19 5.74 -9.50 -1.85
C ALA A 19 5.20 -9.05 -0.48
N VAL A 20 5.77 -7.97 0.09
CA VAL A 20 5.22 -7.34 1.31
C VAL A 20 3.78 -6.88 1.09
N ALA A 21 3.50 -6.20 -0.02
CA ALA A 21 2.16 -5.73 -0.32
C ALA A 21 1.16 -6.88 -0.59
N LEU A 22 1.60 -7.93 -1.28
CA LEU A 22 0.77 -9.11 -1.55
C LEU A 22 0.40 -9.82 -0.26
N HIS A 23 1.39 -10.07 0.62
CA HIS A 23 1.15 -10.67 1.93
C HIS A 23 0.14 -9.87 2.76
N ALA A 24 0.31 -8.55 2.80
CA ALA A 24 -0.61 -7.66 3.50
C ALA A 24 -2.05 -7.72 2.95
N VAL A 25 -2.20 -7.78 1.62
CA VAL A 25 -3.51 -7.90 0.95
C VAL A 25 -4.15 -9.26 1.24
N GLU A 26 -3.38 -10.35 1.21
CA GLU A 26 -3.89 -11.69 1.49
C GLU A 26 -4.34 -11.83 2.95
N LEU A 27 -3.55 -11.33 3.92
CA LEU A 27 -3.97 -11.28 5.33
C LEU A 27 -5.26 -10.45 5.52
N GLY A 28 -5.39 -9.35 4.78
CA GLY A 28 -6.59 -8.52 4.81
C GLY A 28 -7.81 -9.26 4.27
N GLU A 29 -7.66 -9.95 3.13
CA GLU A 29 -8.73 -10.73 2.51
C GLU A 29 -9.19 -11.89 3.42
N GLU A 30 -8.24 -12.59 4.06
CA GLU A 30 -8.54 -13.67 5.02
C GLU A 30 -9.30 -13.16 6.26
N ALA A 31 -9.01 -11.94 6.70
CA ALA A 31 -9.66 -11.34 7.86
C ALA A 31 -11.04 -10.73 7.56
N LEU A 32 -11.34 -10.43 6.29
CA LEU A 32 -12.64 -9.87 5.89
C LEU A 32 -13.77 -10.88 6.05
N LYS A 33 -14.93 -10.37 6.51
CA LYS A 33 -16.17 -11.18 6.65
C LYS A 33 -17.03 -11.20 5.38
N GLN A 34 -16.63 -10.43 4.35
CA GLN A 34 -17.34 -10.31 3.07
C GLN A 34 -16.36 -10.37 1.89
N PRO A 35 -16.83 -10.67 0.66
CA PRO A 35 -15.97 -10.72 -0.51
C PRO A 35 -15.26 -9.39 -0.77
N LEU A 36 -13.98 -9.45 -1.13
CA LEU A 36 -13.14 -8.29 -1.35
C LEU A 36 -13.63 -7.40 -2.52
N ASP A 37 -14.20 -8.02 -3.56
CA ASP A 37 -14.75 -7.30 -4.73
C ASP A 37 -16.04 -6.51 -4.42
N GLN A 38 -16.64 -6.72 -3.24
CA GLN A 38 -17.78 -5.98 -2.71
C GLN A 38 -17.40 -5.03 -1.59
N SER A 39 -16.13 -4.99 -1.22
CA SER A 39 -15.61 -4.22 -0.10
C SER A 39 -15.11 -2.86 -0.54
N ARG A 40 -15.24 -1.87 0.36
CA ARG A 40 -14.66 -0.54 0.22
C ARG A 40 -13.33 -0.50 0.97
N VAL A 41 -12.26 -0.15 0.26
CA VAL A 41 -10.91 -0.18 0.80
C VAL A 41 -10.30 1.22 0.83
N LEU A 42 -9.73 1.60 1.97
CA LEU A 42 -8.91 2.80 2.14
C LEU A 42 -7.44 2.39 2.24
N ILE A 43 -6.58 3.08 1.48
CA ILE A 43 -5.13 2.96 1.59
C ILE A 43 -4.57 4.30 2.03
N ILE A 44 -3.89 4.32 3.18
CA ILE A 44 -3.25 5.51 3.73
C ILE A 44 -1.75 5.43 3.40
N GLY A 45 -1.29 6.36 2.54
CA GLY A 45 0.07 6.43 2.03
C GLY A 45 0.18 6.01 0.56
N GLY A 46 0.65 6.91 -0.30
CA GLY A 46 0.90 6.69 -1.73
C GLY A 46 2.36 6.33 -2.06
N GLY A 47 3.12 5.85 -1.10
CA GLY A 47 4.47 5.31 -1.31
C GLY A 47 4.47 3.98 -2.06
N ALA A 48 5.63 3.35 -2.17
CA ALA A 48 5.77 2.07 -2.89
C ALA A 48 4.80 1.00 -2.40
N ILE A 49 4.70 0.79 -1.08
CA ILE A 49 3.82 -0.23 -0.50
C ILE A 49 2.34 0.11 -0.74
N GLY A 50 1.93 1.35 -0.51
CA GLY A 50 0.53 1.73 -0.71
C GLY A 50 0.09 1.63 -2.17
N LEU A 51 0.92 2.08 -3.11
CA LEU A 51 0.63 1.93 -4.53
C LEU A 51 0.59 0.45 -4.95
N LEU A 52 1.52 -0.38 -4.46
CA LEU A 52 1.51 -1.81 -4.75
C LEU A 52 0.28 -2.52 -4.17
N CYS A 53 -0.13 -2.20 -2.94
CA CYS A 53 -1.40 -2.69 -2.38
C CYS A 53 -2.58 -2.30 -3.27
N ALA A 54 -2.65 -1.04 -3.72
CA ALA A 54 -3.71 -0.57 -4.61
C ALA A 54 -3.72 -1.31 -5.95
N LEU A 55 -2.56 -1.50 -6.58
CA LEU A 55 -2.42 -2.22 -7.84
C LEU A 55 -2.83 -3.70 -7.70
N ILE A 56 -2.42 -4.37 -6.61
CA ILE A 56 -2.80 -5.75 -6.32
C ILE A 56 -4.32 -5.85 -6.11
N LEU A 57 -4.88 -4.99 -5.28
CA LEU A 57 -6.31 -4.96 -5.02
C LEU A 57 -7.12 -4.70 -6.29
N GLU A 58 -6.74 -3.71 -7.09
CA GLU A 58 -7.47 -3.32 -8.31
C GLU A 58 -7.28 -4.34 -9.43
N LYS A 59 -6.03 -4.67 -9.75
CA LYS A 59 -5.70 -5.43 -10.98
C LYS A 59 -5.67 -6.93 -10.79
N TYR A 60 -5.34 -7.41 -9.60
CA TYR A 60 -5.28 -8.85 -9.31
C TYR A 60 -6.52 -9.34 -8.56
N LYS A 61 -6.89 -8.70 -7.45
CA LYS A 61 -8.03 -9.10 -6.61
C LYS A 61 -9.38 -8.55 -7.09
N LYS A 62 -9.38 -7.63 -8.07
CA LYS A 62 -10.58 -7.05 -8.69
C LYS A 62 -11.48 -6.28 -7.72
N CYS A 63 -10.92 -5.73 -6.66
CA CYS A 63 -11.63 -4.80 -5.77
C CYS A 63 -12.06 -3.55 -6.55
N LYS A 64 -13.32 -3.13 -6.39
CA LYS A 64 -13.94 -2.07 -7.22
C LYS A 64 -13.90 -0.70 -6.57
N GLU A 65 -13.93 -0.65 -5.24
CA GLU A 65 -13.99 0.61 -4.49
C GLU A 65 -12.74 0.81 -3.64
N ILE A 66 -11.74 1.42 -4.22
CA ILE A 66 -10.47 1.74 -3.56
C ILE A 66 -10.30 3.26 -3.51
N VAL A 67 -9.88 3.76 -2.37
CA VAL A 67 -9.46 5.15 -2.17
C VAL A 67 -8.03 5.14 -1.62
N LEU A 68 -7.11 5.81 -2.32
CA LEU A 68 -5.73 6.00 -1.86
C LEU A 68 -5.53 7.44 -1.43
N VAL A 69 -4.92 7.65 -0.27
CA VAL A 69 -4.65 9.00 0.26
C VAL A 69 -3.18 9.23 0.55
N ASP A 70 -2.69 10.40 0.18
CA ASP A 70 -1.34 10.87 0.50
C ASP A 70 -1.33 12.40 0.58
N PRO A 71 -0.58 13.05 1.49
CA PRO A 71 -0.45 14.50 1.54
C PRO A 71 0.34 15.07 0.36
N ASN A 72 1.18 14.28 -0.31
CA ASN A 72 2.02 14.70 -1.43
C ASN A 72 1.24 14.66 -2.76
N GLU A 73 0.82 15.82 -3.26
CA GLU A 73 0.07 15.95 -4.52
C GLU A 73 0.79 15.38 -5.74
N LYS A 74 2.11 15.54 -5.80
CA LYS A 74 2.90 15.02 -6.92
C LYS A 74 2.88 13.50 -6.93
N ARG A 75 2.95 12.88 -5.74
CA ARG A 75 2.86 11.43 -5.58
C ARG A 75 1.44 10.92 -5.89
N LEU A 76 0.40 11.64 -5.42
CA LEU A 76 -0.98 11.32 -5.78
C LEU A 76 -1.24 11.34 -7.28
N LYS A 77 -0.64 12.31 -8.00
CA LYS A 77 -0.73 12.35 -9.45
C LYS A 77 -0.12 11.08 -10.07
N VAL A 78 1.10 10.71 -9.67
CA VAL A 78 1.74 9.48 -10.14
C VAL A 78 0.87 8.25 -9.84
N CYS A 79 0.32 8.14 -8.63
CA CYS A 79 -0.59 7.04 -8.30
C CYS A 79 -1.83 7.04 -9.21
N GLY A 80 -2.44 8.20 -9.42
CA GLY A 80 -3.63 8.35 -10.27
C GLY A 80 -3.40 8.02 -11.74
N ASP A 81 -2.20 8.26 -12.26
CA ASP A 81 -1.84 7.90 -13.65
C ASP A 81 -1.76 6.36 -13.85
N HIS A 82 -1.65 5.56 -12.76
CA HIS A 82 -1.50 4.10 -12.82
C HIS A 82 -2.68 3.32 -12.22
N LEU A 83 -3.62 4.00 -11.57
CA LEU A 83 -4.82 3.43 -10.95
C LEU A 83 -6.08 3.99 -11.60
N ASN A 84 -7.13 3.16 -11.68
CA ASN A 84 -8.49 3.64 -11.96
C ASN A 84 -9.20 4.12 -10.67
N SER A 85 -8.64 3.76 -9.53
CA SER A 85 -9.14 4.07 -8.20
C SER A 85 -8.97 5.55 -7.85
N LYS A 86 -9.74 6.03 -6.86
CA LYS A 86 -9.67 7.44 -6.44
C LYS A 86 -8.39 7.71 -5.65
N THR A 87 -7.68 8.80 -6.00
CA THR A 87 -6.56 9.32 -5.24
C THR A 87 -6.92 10.70 -4.68
N LEU A 88 -6.76 10.90 -3.37
CA LEU A 88 -7.23 12.11 -2.69
C LEU A 88 -6.22 12.57 -1.62
N LYS A 89 -6.20 13.88 -1.33
CA LYS A 89 -5.54 14.39 -0.12
C LYS A 89 -6.32 13.98 1.13
N PRO A 90 -5.66 13.79 2.27
CA PRO A 90 -6.34 13.49 3.53
C PRO A 90 -7.42 14.51 3.90
N ASP A 91 -7.22 15.80 3.63
CA ASP A 91 -8.17 16.87 3.93
C ASP A 91 -9.39 16.89 3.00
N ASN A 92 -9.27 16.33 1.80
CA ASN A 92 -10.36 16.21 0.82
C ASN A 92 -11.23 14.98 1.06
N ILE A 93 -10.78 14.09 1.93
CA ILE A 93 -11.65 13.07 2.49
C ILE A 93 -12.31 13.70 3.72
N THR A 94 -13.59 14.00 3.60
CA THR A 94 -14.44 13.89 4.78
C THR A 94 -14.40 12.41 5.14
N ILE A 95 -13.37 12.00 5.92
CA ILE A 95 -13.32 10.66 6.50
C ILE A 95 -14.53 10.62 7.42
N LYS A 96 -15.67 10.24 6.84
CA LYS A 96 -16.85 9.93 7.62
C LYS A 96 -16.45 8.79 8.53
N ASP A 97 -16.80 8.90 9.78
CA ASP A 97 -16.66 7.77 10.69
C ASP A 97 -17.29 6.54 10.05
N SER A 98 -16.54 5.45 10.03
CA SER A 98 -17.02 4.15 9.57
C SER A 98 -17.49 4.17 8.13
N SER A 99 -16.59 4.16 7.17
CA SER A 99 -16.88 4.24 5.74
C SER A 99 -16.19 3.16 4.90
N PHE A 100 -15.25 2.41 5.49
CA PHE A 100 -14.45 1.42 4.77
C PHE A 100 -14.45 0.09 5.50
N ASP A 101 -14.56 -0.99 4.74
CA ASP A 101 -14.55 -2.34 5.27
C ASP A 101 -13.13 -2.83 5.60
N MET A 102 -12.16 -2.28 4.86
CA MET A 102 -10.74 -2.53 5.10
C MET A 102 -9.93 -1.25 4.97
N VAL A 103 -8.96 -1.07 5.86
CA VAL A 103 -8.03 0.07 5.84
C VAL A 103 -6.60 -0.43 5.92
N PHE A 104 -5.77 -0.01 4.96
CA PHE A 104 -4.33 -0.24 4.98
C PHE A 104 -3.62 1.00 5.51
N ASP A 105 -2.91 0.90 6.63
CA ASP A 105 -1.97 1.92 7.09
C ASP A 105 -0.56 1.55 6.63
N THR A 106 -0.13 2.13 5.50
CA THR A 106 1.20 1.89 4.93
C THR A 106 2.24 2.92 5.38
N VAL A 107 1.86 3.80 6.31
CA VAL A 107 2.71 4.88 6.85
C VAL A 107 3.16 4.58 8.28
N GLY A 108 2.24 4.26 9.18
CA GLY A 108 2.54 3.92 10.56
C GLY A 108 2.88 5.14 11.44
N LEU A 109 2.26 6.28 11.20
CA LEU A 109 2.26 7.44 12.10
C LEU A 109 1.10 7.33 13.10
N GLU A 110 1.18 8.03 14.23
CA GLU A 110 0.08 8.12 15.18
C GLU A 110 -1.20 8.61 14.50
N ILE A 111 -1.10 9.68 13.71
CA ILE A 111 -2.24 10.25 13.00
C ILE A 111 -2.85 9.27 11.98
N THR A 112 -2.03 8.45 11.30
CA THR A 112 -2.54 7.45 10.34
C THR A 112 -3.22 6.30 11.05
N ARG A 113 -2.74 5.85 12.20
CA ARG A 113 -3.42 4.88 13.06
C ARG A 113 -4.77 5.40 13.58
N GLN A 114 -4.82 6.68 14.00
CA GLN A 114 -6.08 7.32 14.42
C GLN A 114 -7.07 7.43 13.26
N ASN A 115 -6.59 7.79 12.06
CA ASN A 115 -7.43 7.85 10.86
C ASN A 115 -7.92 6.45 10.46
N SER A 116 -7.11 5.41 10.59
CA SER A 116 -7.51 4.03 10.31
C SER A 116 -8.66 3.58 11.21
N ILE A 117 -8.51 3.72 12.52
CA ILE A 117 -9.57 3.34 13.46
C ILE A 117 -10.83 4.22 13.31
N LYS A 118 -10.69 5.48 12.91
CA LYS A 118 -11.83 6.36 12.62
C LYS A 118 -12.60 5.89 11.38
N SER A 119 -11.89 5.52 10.32
CA SER A 119 -12.44 5.24 8.98
C SER A 119 -13.07 3.87 8.84
N VAL A 120 -12.59 2.89 9.58
CA VAL A 120 -13.03 1.50 9.46
C VAL A 120 -14.46 1.30 9.96
N ASN A 121 -15.25 0.49 9.21
CA ASN A 121 -16.61 0.09 9.57
C ASN A 121 -16.62 -0.84 10.81
N PRO A 122 -17.74 -0.92 11.54
CA PRO A 122 -17.95 -1.99 12.51
C PRO A 122 -17.73 -3.37 11.86
N GLY A 123 -16.99 -4.25 12.53
CA GLY A 123 -16.59 -5.57 12.02
C GLY A 123 -15.54 -5.55 10.92
N GLY A 124 -15.03 -4.36 10.56
CA GLY A 124 -14.03 -4.21 9.50
C GLY A 124 -12.59 -4.52 9.94
N VAL A 125 -11.66 -4.39 9.00
CA VAL A 125 -10.26 -4.82 9.15
C VAL A 125 -9.30 -3.65 8.98
N ILE A 126 -8.31 -3.55 9.85
CA ILE A 126 -7.16 -2.64 9.71
C ILE A 126 -5.90 -3.48 9.49
N ILE A 127 -5.21 -3.25 8.38
CA ILE A 127 -3.90 -3.84 8.08
C ILE A 127 -2.83 -2.79 8.30
N HIS A 128 -1.98 -3.01 9.30
CA HIS A 128 -0.93 -2.08 9.69
C HIS A 128 0.43 -2.58 9.21
N ILE A 129 1.03 -1.82 8.29
CA ILE A 129 2.28 -2.17 7.60
C ILE A 129 3.39 -1.17 7.95
N GLY A 130 3.03 0.12 8.05
CA GLY A 130 3.99 1.21 8.22
C GLY A 130 4.66 1.22 9.59
N LEU A 131 5.95 1.58 9.63
CA LEU A 131 6.79 1.53 10.83
C LEU A 131 7.41 2.89 11.19
N THR A 132 6.83 4.02 10.74
CA THR A 132 7.44 5.34 10.91
C THR A 132 7.54 5.77 12.38
N GLN A 133 6.54 5.45 13.21
CA GLN A 133 6.56 5.74 14.66
C GLN A 133 6.34 4.47 15.48
N PRO A 134 7.19 4.20 16.49
CA PRO A 134 7.13 2.97 17.27
C PRO A 134 5.93 2.93 18.24
N SER A 135 5.36 4.09 18.59
CA SER A 135 4.26 4.22 19.56
C SER A 135 3.26 5.27 19.10
N GLY A 136 2.17 5.38 19.84
CA GLY A 136 1.11 6.36 19.61
C GLY A 136 -0.21 5.88 20.18
N THR A 137 -1.22 6.76 20.15
CA THR A 137 -2.57 6.46 20.63
C THR A 137 -3.38 5.67 19.61
N PHE A 138 -4.23 4.79 20.11
CA PHE A 138 -5.19 4.03 19.31
C PHE A 138 -6.50 3.90 20.11
N ASN A 139 -7.65 4.07 19.46
CA ASN A 139 -8.95 4.00 20.15
C ASN A 139 -9.38 2.53 20.34
N PHE A 140 -8.79 1.87 21.35
CA PHE A 140 -9.13 0.50 21.73
C PHE A 140 -10.60 0.33 22.13
N ARG A 141 -11.23 1.37 22.73
CA ARG A 141 -12.64 1.32 23.08
C ARG A 141 -13.50 1.16 21.81
N LYS A 142 -13.24 1.94 20.75
CA LYS A 142 -13.94 1.78 19.47
C LYS A 142 -13.67 0.42 18.87
N ALA A 143 -12.40 -0.03 18.86
CA ALA A 143 -12.03 -1.35 18.33
C ALA A 143 -12.82 -2.48 19.02
N THR A 144 -12.92 -2.45 20.33
CA THR A 144 -13.66 -3.45 21.12
C THR A 144 -15.18 -3.37 20.87
N LEU A 145 -15.77 -2.17 20.93
CA LEU A 145 -17.22 -2.00 20.80
C LEU A 145 -17.73 -2.27 19.39
N GLN A 146 -16.88 -2.15 18.37
CA GLN A 146 -17.23 -2.36 16.98
C GLN A 146 -16.63 -3.63 16.39
N GLU A 147 -16.02 -4.51 17.21
CA GLU A 147 -15.41 -5.78 16.77
C GLU A 147 -14.41 -5.62 15.61
N ILE A 148 -13.57 -4.57 15.67
CA ILE A 148 -12.61 -4.28 14.60
C ILE A 148 -11.43 -5.25 14.71
N THR A 149 -11.07 -5.87 13.59
CA THR A 149 -9.89 -6.72 13.48
C THR A 149 -8.68 -5.85 13.14
N PHE A 150 -7.63 -5.88 13.97
CA PHE A 150 -6.36 -5.23 13.72
C PHE A 150 -5.28 -6.28 13.44
N VAL A 151 -4.66 -6.20 12.26
CA VAL A 151 -3.61 -7.13 11.82
C VAL A 151 -2.33 -6.33 11.57
N GLY A 152 -1.28 -6.62 12.35
CA GLY A 152 0.07 -6.21 12.00
C GLY A 152 0.67 -7.18 10.99
N THR A 153 1.33 -6.67 9.97
CA THR A 153 2.00 -7.50 8.96
C THR A 153 3.48 -7.15 8.88
N TYR A 154 4.30 -8.18 8.66
CA TYR A 154 5.75 -8.03 8.54
C TYR A 154 6.32 -8.97 7.48
N CYS A 155 7.07 -8.39 6.53
CA CYS A 155 7.68 -9.13 5.42
C CYS A 155 6.66 -9.94 4.61
N TYR A 156 7.00 -11.19 4.29
CA TYR A 156 6.23 -12.08 3.41
C TYR A 156 6.71 -13.54 3.60
N THR A 157 5.90 -14.50 3.16
CA THR A 157 6.29 -15.90 3.09
C THR A 157 7.02 -16.23 1.78
N ASN A 158 7.69 -17.38 1.72
CA ASN A 158 8.28 -17.88 0.48
C ASN A 158 7.24 -18.01 -0.65
N LYS A 159 6.03 -18.42 -0.31
CA LYS A 159 4.92 -18.56 -1.25
C LYS A 159 4.47 -17.22 -1.81
N ASP A 160 4.42 -16.17 -0.98
CA ASP A 160 4.07 -14.82 -1.42
C ASP A 160 5.11 -14.30 -2.40
N PHE A 161 6.39 -14.56 -2.15
CA PHE A 161 7.45 -14.17 -3.07
C PHE A 161 7.36 -14.90 -4.42
N GLU A 162 7.11 -16.22 -4.42
CA GLU A 162 6.87 -16.98 -5.65
C GLU A 162 5.67 -16.46 -6.44
N ASN A 163 4.56 -16.17 -5.76
CA ASN A 163 3.37 -15.61 -6.37
C ASN A 163 3.64 -14.19 -6.93
N THR A 164 4.41 -13.40 -6.20
CA THR A 164 4.86 -12.07 -6.66
C THR A 164 5.64 -12.15 -7.97
N LEU A 165 6.59 -13.07 -8.08
CA LEU A 165 7.34 -13.26 -9.33
C LEU A 165 6.40 -13.60 -10.51
N LYS A 166 5.36 -14.41 -10.27
CA LYS A 166 4.33 -14.71 -11.29
C LYS A 166 3.52 -13.48 -11.66
N LEU A 167 3.10 -12.66 -10.68
CA LEU A 167 2.35 -11.43 -10.93
C LEU A 167 3.17 -10.41 -11.74
N LEU A 168 4.45 -10.28 -11.44
CA LEU A 168 5.34 -9.38 -12.16
C LEU A 168 5.61 -9.87 -13.58
N SER A 169 5.93 -11.16 -13.74
CA SER A 169 6.21 -11.75 -15.06
C SER A 169 4.99 -11.79 -15.98
N SER A 170 3.78 -11.89 -15.43
CA SER A 170 2.54 -11.81 -16.21
C SER A 170 2.10 -10.38 -16.53
N HIS A 171 2.85 -9.37 -16.09
CA HIS A 171 2.50 -7.94 -16.18
C HIS A 171 1.10 -7.59 -15.62
N THR A 172 0.58 -8.40 -14.71
CA THR A 172 -0.74 -8.18 -14.08
C THR A 172 -0.84 -6.81 -13.41
N LEU A 173 0.24 -6.32 -12.80
CA LEU A 173 0.28 -5.03 -12.14
C LEU A 173 0.54 -3.84 -13.09
N GLY A 174 0.66 -4.09 -14.40
CA GLY A 174 0.94 -3.08 -15.43
C GLY A 174 2.44 -2.88 -15.67
N LYS A 175 2.78 -1.79 -16.38
CA LYS A 175 4.16 -1.56 -16.86
C LYS A 175 5.15 -1.05 -15.81
N LEU A 176 4.71 -0.72 -14.60
CA LEU A 176 5.55 -0.20 -13.50
C LEU A 176 6.32 1.10 -13.86
N GLU A 177 5.80 1.90 -14.78
CA GLU A 177 6.42 3.16 -15.25
C GLU A 177 6.50 4.25 -14.15
N TRP A 178 5.89 4.01 -13.01
CA TRP A 178 5.97 4.86 -11.81
C TRP A 178 7.28 4.69 -11.01
N ILE A 179 8.14 3.73 -11.40
CA ILE A 179 9.47 3.53 -10.81
C ILE A 179 10.44 4.51 -11.44
N GLU A 180 11.15 5.25 -10.61
CA GLU A 180 12.24 6.11 -11.05
C GLU A 180 13.58 5.38 -10.91
N TYR A 181 14.43 5.47 -11.92
CA TYR A 181 15.77 4.89 -11.92
C TYR A 181 16.82 5.98 -11.80
N ARG A 182 17.78 5.80 -10.91
CA ARG A 182 18.90 6.72 -10.71
C ARG A 182 20.22 5.97 -10.62
N GLU A 183 21.32 6.62 -10.96
CA GLU A 183 22.65 6.10 -10.71
C GLU A 183 22.90 5.92 -9.20
N LEU A 184 23.65 4.89 -8.82
CA LEU A 184 24.01 4.59 -7.42
C LEU A 184 24.65 5.80 -6.72
N SER A 185 25.48 6.57 -7.46
CA SER A 185 26.09 7.81 -6.99
C SER A 185 25.10 8.86 -6.48
N LYS A 186 23.84 8.80 -6.92
CA LYS A 186 22.72 9.69 -6.50
C LYS A 186 21.92 9.17 -5.32
N GLY A 187 22.36 8.09 -4.69
CA GLY A 187 21.62 7.45 -3.59
C GLY A 187 21.40 8.37 -2.40
N ALA A 188 22.41 9.10 -1.95
CA ALA A 188 22.29 10.04 -0.82
C ALA A 188 21.27 11.16 -1.11
N GLU A 189 21.26 11.70 -2.33
CA GLU A 189 20.29 12.70 -2.77
C GLU A 189 18.88 12.11 -2.82
N ALA A 190 18.72 10.88 -3.33
CA ALA A 190 17.46 10.18 -3.39
C ALA A 190 16.86 9.98 -1.99
N PHE A 191 17.64 9.50 -1.02
CA PHE A 191 17.21 9.35 0.36
C PHE A 191 16.76 10.65 0.99
N LYS A 192 17.53 11.74 0.76
CA LYS A 192 17.16 13.06 1.26
C LYS A 192 15.82 13.54 0.67
N GLN A 193 15.62 13.41 -0.64
CA GLN A 193 14.38 13.82 -1.30
C GLN A 193 13.15 13.00 -0.82
N ILE A 194 13.32 11.71 -0.56
CA ILE A 194 12.27 10.89 0.02
C ILE A 194 11.95 11.35 1.44
N HIS A 195 12.98 11.57 2.26
CA HIS A 195 12.82 12.06 3.64
C HIS A 195 12.12 13.40 3.71
N ASP A 196 12.54 14.35 2.87
CA ASP A 196 11.99 15.72 2.82
C ASP A 196 10.60 15.77 2.13
N GLY A 197 10.08 14.65 1.64
CA GLY A 197 8.79 14.57 0.94
C GLY A 197 8.77 15.29 -0.42
N THR A 198 9.93 15.64 -0.99
CA THR A 198 10.03 16.34 -2.27
C THR A 198 10.03 15.41 -3.47
N CYS A 199 10.27 14.11 -3.26
CA CYS A 199 10.23 13.08 -4.30
C CYS A 199 8.78 12.77 -4.69
N SER A 200 8.49 12.81 -6.00
CA SER A 200 7.19 12.42 -6.54
C SER A 200 7.07 10.92 -6.81
N ALA A 201 8.19 10.25 -7.11
CA ALA A 201 8.19 8.82 -7.40
C ALA A 201 7.88 7.99 -6.15
N PRO A 202 6.93 7.06 -6.21
CA PRO A 202 6.65 6.13 -5.11
C PRO A 202 7.84 5.22 -4.77
N LYS A 203 8.68 4.91 -5.76
CA LYS A 203 9.89 4.08 -5.62
C LYS A 203 11.01 4.59 -6.50
N ILE A 204 12.20 4.65 -5.93
CA ILE A 204 13.46 4.86 -6.65
C ILE A 204 14.26 3.56 -6.61
N ILE A 205 14.78 3.13 -7.76
CA ILE A 205 15.74 2.04 -7.89
C ILE A 205 17.09 2.64 -8.28
N LEU A 206 18.11 2.30 -7.51
CA LEU A 206 19.47 2.74 -7.78
C LEU A 206 20.16 1.71 -8.69
N ILE A 207 20.77 2.18 -9.76
CA ILE A 207 21.50 1.34 -10.74
C ILE A 207 22.99 1.58 -10.52
N PRO A 208 23.79 0.49 -10.37
CA PRO A 208 25.26 0.56 -10.26
C PRO A 208 25.92 1.21 -11.46
#